data_5131847e6c82440ef69d078693784675
#
_entry.id   5131847e6c82440ef69d078693784675
#
_cell.length_a   1.000
_cell.length_b   1.000
_cell.length_c   1.000
_cell.angle_alpha   90.00
_cell.angle_beta   90.00
_cell.angle_gamma   90.00
#
_symmetry.space_group_name_H-M   'P 1'
#
loop_
_entity.id
_entity.type
_entity.pdbx_description
1 polymer ?
#
loop_
_entity_poly.entity_id
_entity_poly.type
_entity_poly.pdbx_seq_one_letter_code
_entity_poly.pdbx_strand_id
1 'polypeptide(L)'
;TGGFAQTATKEQIISDLPEIEITEGINLHIISPEPIQYVDLSTQKLTGDLPATNIARIKITDNPDVNQKEKIIKPVLFSSGDTVGIITVVGQSFIAQYKAIYRNFENLNTVTNIHIQPEDIQPIEFDKMVFSNLELRKFAMDIIQKKSEKNPIRKEKNLQLNIQLNNVYVMSDYIFLDMTVKNNSNLSYDIDDLKFSIEDKIIYKATNNQSIEMTPIFQL
;
A
#
# COMPACT_ATOMS: atom_id res chain seq x y z
N THR A 1 20.12 28.55 -23.46
CA THR A 1 19.69 27.23 -23.96
C THR A 1 19.63 26.27 -22.79
N GLY A 2 18.45 26.22 -22.12
CA GLY A 2 18.16 25.27 -21.08
C GLY A 2 17.78 23.93 -21.72
N GLY A 3 18.63 22.92 -21.54
CA GLY A 3 18.32 21.55 -21.90
C GLY A 3 17.28 21.01 -20.92
N PHE A 4 16.09 20.70 -21.38
CA PHE A 4 15.14 19.87 -20.66
C PHE A 4 15.76 18.46 -20.59
N ALA A 5 16.10 18.01 -19.39
CA ALA A 5 16.42 16.62 -19.16
C ALA A 5 15.15 15.82 -19.42
N GLN A 6 15.10 15.09 -20.52
CA GLN A 6 14.09 14.07 -20.76
C GLN A 6 14.29 13.01 -19.69
N THR A 7 13.38 12.92 -18.75
CA THR A 7 13.27 11.77 -17.83
C THR A 7 13.02 10.54 -18.69
N ALA A 8 14.03 9.70 -18.83
CA ALA A 8 13.91 8.43 -19.54
C ALA A 8 12.87 7.59 -18.78
N THR A 9 11.77 7.27 -19.43
CA THR A 9 10.78 6.31 -18.93
C THR A 9 11.53 4.98 -18.72
N LYS A 10 11.59 4.50 -17.49
CA LYS A 10 12.20 3.20 -17.18
C LYS A 10 11.20 2.12 -17.58
N GLU A 11 11.36 1.59 -18.79
CA GLU A 11 10.58 0.45 -19.25
C GLU A 11 11.03 -0.81 -18.49
N GLN A 12 10.06 -1.61 -18.04
CA GLN A 12 10.31 -2.91 -17.46
C GLN A 12 9.92 -3.99 -18.47
N ILE A 13 10.88 -4.82 -18.83
CA ILE A 13 10.65 -5.93 -19.74
C ILE A 13 10.45 -7.24 -18.97
N ILE A 14 9.71 -8.19 -19.54
CA ILE A 14 9.32 -9.44 -18.88
C ILE A 14 10.55 -10.27 -18.43
N SER A 15 11.66 -10.19 -19.19
CA SER A 15 12.89 -10.92 -18.83
C SER A 15 13.51 -10.45 -17.52
N ASP A 16 13.26 -9.20 -17.13
CA ASP A 16 13.87 -8.56 -15.96
C ASP A 16 12.98 -8.64 -14.71
N LEU A 17 11.78 -9.21 -14.85
CA LEU A 17 10.87 -9.40 -13.72
C LEU A 17 11.45 -10.42 -12.73
N PRO A 18 11.38 -10.14 -11.42
CA PRO A 18 11.71 -11.12 -10.40
C PRO A 18 10.86 -12.39 -10.58
N GLU A 19 11.51 -13.56 -10.45
CA GLU A 19 10.83 -14.85 -10.54
C GLU A 19 10.34 -15.28 -9.16
N ILE A 20 9.10 -15.74 -9.10
CA ILE A 20 8.54 -16.36 -7.91
C ILE A 20 8.02 -17.76 -8.24
N GLU A 21 8.25 -18.68 -7.33
CA GLU A 21 7.84 -20.07 -7.53
C GLU A 21 6.38 -20.27 -7.13
N ILE A 22 5.66 -21.00 -7.95
CA ILE A 22 4.28 -21.40 -7.67
C ILE A 22 4.10 -22.90 -7.95
N THR A 23 3.37 -23.56 -7.05
CA THR A 23 3.18 -25.02 -7.10
C THR A 23 1.69 -25.34 -7.08
N GLU A 24 1.28 -26.32 -7.87
CA GLU A 24 -0.11 -26.79 -7.90
C GLU A 24 -0.55 -27.31 -6.52
N GLY A 25 -1.78 -26.99 -6.14
CA GLY A 25 -2.36 -27.38 -4.85
C GLY A 25 -1.84 -26.58 -3.63
N ILE A 26 -0.92 -25.64 -3.83
CA ILE A 26 -0.37 -24.79 -2.76
C ILE A 26 -0.72 -23.33 -3.00
N ASN A 27 -1.16 -22.65 -1.93
CA ASN A 27 -1.38 -21.21 -1.97
C ASN A 27 -0.06 -20.47 -1.75
N LEU A 28 0.24 -19.51 -2.62
CA LEU A 28 1.31 -18.55 -2.43
C LEU A 28 0.72 -17.27 -1.83
N HIS A 29 1.26 -16.79 -0.72
CA HIS A 29 0.89 -15.53 -0.10
C HIS A 29 1.93 -14.46 -0.41
N ILE A 30 1.49 -13.36 -1.01
CA ILE A 30 2.33 -12.18 -1.26
C ILE A 30 1.99 -11.15 -0.21
N ILE A 31 2.95 -10.81 0.62
CA ILE A 31 2.80 -9.87 1.74
C ILE A 31 3.33 -8.51 1.32
N SER A 32 2.44 -7.53 1.28
CA SER A 32 2.74 -6.16 0.90
C SER A 32 3.09 -5.31 2.12
N PRO A 33 4.02 -4.34 1.99
CA PRO A 33 4.35 -3.38 3.06
C PRO A 33 3.22 -2.37 3.32
N GLU A 34 2.23 -2.27 2.43
CA GLU A 34 1.08 -1.37 2.55
C GLU A 34 -0.19 -2.04 2.00
N PRO A 35 -1.39 -1.45 2.21
CA PRO A 35 -2.63 -1.98 1.66
C PRO A 35 -2.59 -2.14 0.14
N ILE A 36 -3.00 -3.32 -0.31
CA ILE A 36 -3.11 -3.67 -1.73
C ILE A 36 -4.41 -3.07 -2.27
N GLN A 37 -4.31 -2.35 -3.39
CA GLN A 37 -5.46 -1.79 -4.07
C GLN A 37 -6.12 -2.81 -5.00
N TYR A 38 -5.30 -3.52 -5.77
CA TYR A 38 -5.73 -4.65 -6.59
C TYR A 38 -4.56 -5.55 -6.96
N VAL A 39 -4.91 -6.75 -7.42
CA VAL A 39 -3.98 -7.72 -8.00
C VAL A 39 -4.47 -8.06 -9.40
N ASP A 40 -3.58 -7.98 -10.38
CA ASP A 40 -3.82 -8.45 -11.73
C ASP A 40 -3.06 -9.74 -12.01
N LEU A 41 -3.75 -10.70 -12.62
CA LEU A 41 -3.21 -12.00 -13.01
C LEU A 41 -3.30 -12.12 -14.51
N SER A 42 -2.17 -12.13 -15.21
CA SER A 42 -2.10 -12.09 -16.68
C SER A 42 -2.70 -13.31 -17.37
N THR A 43 -3.13 -14.32 -16.64
CA THR A 43 -3.63 -15.59 -17.18
C THR A 43 -4.75 -16.15 -16.32
N GLN A 44 -5.70 -16.87 -16.95
CA GLN A 44 -6.76 -17.62 -16.28
C GLN A 44 -6.24 -18.89 -15.56
N LYS A 45 -4.99 -19.26 -15.77
CA LYS A 45 -4.33 -20.38 -15.06
C LYS A 45 -4.01 -20.04 -13.60
N LEU A 46 -4.07 -18.76 -13.25
CA LEU A 46 -3.91 -18.26 -11.90
C LEU A 46 -5.24 -17.74 -11.39
N THR A 47 -5.51 -17.96 -10.12
CA THR A 47 -6.60 -17.33 -9.39
C THR A 47 -6.09 -16.79 -8.07
N GLY A 48 -6.73 -15.74 -7.54
CA GLY A 48 -6.32 -15.14 -6.29
C GLY A 48 -7.42 -14.31 -5.65
N ASP A 49 -7.21 -14.00 -4.39
CA ASP A 49 -8.04 -13.14 -3.57
C ASP A 49 -7.18 -12.34 -2.58
N LEU A 50 -7.81 -11.41 -1.87
CA LEU A 50 -7.20 -10.60 -0.82
C LEU A 50 -7.78 -10.99 0.55
N PRO A 51 -7.24 -12.02 1.24
CA PRO A 51 -7.73 -12.45 2.54
C PRO A 51 -7.50 -11.41 3.65
N ALA A 52 -6.56 -10.49 3.44
CA ALA A 52 -6.32 -9.32 4.28
C ALA A 52 -5.92 -8.13 3.39
N THR A 53 -6.00 -6.92 3.95
CA THR A 53 -5.73 -5.69 3.19
C THR A 53 -4.33 -5.63 2.58
N ASN A 54 -3.37 -6.30 3.17
CA ASN A 54 -1.96 -6.31 2.75
C ASN A 54 -1.45 -7.71 2.35
N ILE A 55 -2.34 -8.68 2.13
CA ILE A 55 -1.97 -10.04 1.73
C ILE A 55 -2.76 -10.43 0.50
N ALA A 56 -2.07 -10.78 -0.59
CA ALA A 56 -2.65 -11.44 -1.73
C ALA A 56 -2.38 -12.96 -1.64
N ARG A 57 -3.43 -13.77 -1.82
CA ARG A 57 -3.33 -15.23 -1.90
C ARG A 57 -3.56 -15.66 -3.34
N ILE A 58 -2.59 -16.38 -3.89
CA ILE A 58 -2.59 -16.78 -5.30
C ILE A 58 -2.37 -18.28 -5.39
N LYS A 59 -3.05 -18.92 -6.31
CA LYS A 59 -2.88 -20.35 -6.62
C LYS A 59 -3.06 -20.63 -8.11
N ILE A 60 -2.54 -21.77 -8.54
CA ILE A 60 -2.83 -22.31 -9.87
C ILE A 60 -4.28 -22.81 -9.87
N THR A 61 -5.02 -22.48 -10.92
CA THR A 61 -6.41 -22.90 -11.09
C THR A 61 -6.44 -24.34 -11.60
N ASP A 62 -7.12 -25.22 -10.87
CA ASP A 62 -7.26 -26.64 -11.23
C ASP A 62 -8.12 -26.83 -12.50
N ASN A 63 -8.92 -25.83 -12.87
CA ASN A 63 -9.83 -25.91 -14.00
C ASN A 63 -10.25 -24.52 -14.53
N PRO A 64 -9.64 -24.02 -15.61
CA PRO A 64 -9.95 -22.68 -16.15
C PRO A 64 -11.33 -22.57 -16.85
N ASP A 65 -12.05 -23.68 -17.12
CA ASP A 65 -13.26 -23.68 -17.95
C ASP A 65 -14.47 -24.37 -17.29
N VAL A 66 -15.03 -23.80 -16.23
CA VAL A 66 -16.26 -24.33 -15.58
C VAL A 66 -17.55 -24.08 -16.41
N ASN A 67 -17.51 -23.28 -17.49
CA ASN A 67 -18.72 -22.83 -18.21
C ASN A 67 -19.01 -23.50 -19.56
N GLN A 68 -18.29 -24.55 -19.97
CA GLN A 68 -18.64 -25.28 -21.19
C GLN A 68 -19.06 -26.70 -20.89
N LYS A 69 -20.35 -26.96 -21.07
CA LYS A 69 -20.92 -28.31 -21.13
C LYS A 69 -20.17 -29.13 -22.20
N GLU A 70 -19.60 -30.27 -21.78
CA GLU A 70 -19.06 -31.30 -22.65
C GLU A 70 -17.78 -30.95 -23.47
N LYS A 71 -16.66 -30.66 -22.79
CA LYS A 71 -15.34 -30.98 -23.36
C LYS A 71 -14.49 -31.67 -22.31
N ILE A 72 -13.90 -32.82 -22.72
CA ILE A 72 -12.87 -33.51 -21.94
C ILE A 72 -11.73 -32.50 -21.74
N ILE A 73 -11.65 -31.92 -20.55
CA ILE A 73 -10.65 -30.91 -20.18
C ILE A 73 -9.37 -31.71 -19.99
N LYS A 74 -8.41 -31.51 -20.89
CA LYS A 74 -7.06 -31.97 -20.65
C LYS A 74 -6.47 -31.09 -19.56
N PRO A 75 -5.99 -31.64 -18.44
CA PRO A 75 -5.29 -30.86 -17.43
C PRO A 75 -4.11 -30.15 -18.12
N VAL A 76 -3.95 -28.88 -17.84
CA VAL A 76 -2.77 -28.15 -18.31
C VAL A 76 -1.59 -28.66 -17.51
N LEU A 77 -0.81 -29.56 -18.11
CA LEU A 77 0.41 -30.07 -17.50
C LEU A 77 1.51 -29.00 -17.67
N PHE A 78 1.98 -28.46 -16.55
CA PHE A 78 3.17 -27.66 -16.53
C PHE A 78 4.39 -28.50 -16.29
N SER A 79 5.48 -28.17 -16.96
CA SER A 79 6.80 -28.70 -16.66
C SER A 79 7.51 -27.74 -15.67
N SER A 80 8.31 -28.29 -14.76
CA SER A 80 9.06 -27.47 -13.82
C SER A 80 9.97 -26.49 -14.57
N GLY A 81 9.81 -25.20 -14.29
CA GLY A 81 10.47 -24.10 -15.01
C GLY A 81 9.57 -23.35 -15.99
N ASP A 82 8.37 -23.85 -16.29
CA ASP A 82 7.44 -23.15 -17.17
C ASP A 82 6.93 -21.86 -16.53
N THR A 83 6.81 -20.80 -17.33
CA THR A 83 6.16 -19.58 -16.91
C THR A 83 4.64 -19.76 -16.91
N VAL A 84 4.01 -19.66 -15.75
CA VAL A 84 2.55 -19.75 -15.59
C VAL A 84 1.88 -18.45 -16.00
N GLY A 85 2.47 -17.32 -15.61
CA GLY A 85 1.95 -15.99 -15.91
C GLY A 85 2.69 -14.90 -15.16
N ILE A 86 2.18 -13.67 -15.25
CA ILE A 86 2.69 -12.52 -14.53
C ILE A 86 1.65 -12.15 -13.47
N ILE A 87 2.15 -11.85 -12.28
CA ILE A 87 1.37 -11.38 -11.14
C ILE A 87 1.75 -9.92 -10.91
N THR A 88 0.79 -9.02 -10.99
CA THR A 88 0.97 -7.61 -10.70
C THR A 88 0.25 -7.26 -9.41
N VAL A 89 0.96 -6.74 -8.43
CA VAL A 89 0.43 -6.26 -7.16
C VAL A 89 0.53 -4.75 -7.15
N VAL A 90 -0.60 -4.07 -6.96
CA VAL A 90 -0.65 -2.61 -6.90
C VAL A 90 -1.03 -2.18 -5.49
N GLY A 91 -0.10 -1.48 -4.86
CA GLY A 91 -0.29 -0.83 -3.57
C GLY A 91 -0.83 0.59 -3.72
N GLN A 92 -0.79 1.36 -2.65
CA GLN A 92 -1.16 2.77 -2.68
C GLN A 92 -0.11 3.64 -3.36
N SER A 93 1.17 3.26 -3.25
CA SER A 93 2.31 4.06 -3.71
C SER A 93 3.21 3.34 -4.70
N PHE A 94 2.93 2.08 -5.01
CA PHE A 94 3.82 1.27 -5.84
C PHE A 94 3.07 0.25 -6.71
N ILE A 95 3.78 -0.22 -7.71
CA ILE A 95 3.48 -1.42 -8.48
C ILE A 95 4.66 -2.40 -8.35
N ALA A 96 4.36 -3.68 -8.09
CA ALA A 96 5.33 -4.76 -8.10
C ALA A 96 4.86 -5.86 -9.04
N GLN A 97 5.74 -6.34 -9.90
CA GLN A 97 5.44 -7.38 -10.89
C GLN A 97 6.37 -8.56 -10.74
N TYR A 98 5.81 -9.76 -10.84
CA TYR A 98 6.53 -11.01 -10.68
C TYR A 98 6.20 -11.96 -11.82
N LYS A 99 7.20 -12.71 -12.28
CA LYS A 99 7.03 -13.81 -13.20
C LYS A 99 6.83 -15.10 -12.39
N ALA A 100 5.64 -15.68 -12.46
CA ALA A 100 5.30 -16.92 -11.76
C ALA A 100 5.86 -18.13 -12.53
N ILE A 101 6.76 -18.86 -11.91
CA ILE A 101 7.40 -20.04 -12.45
C ILE A 101 6.86 -21.29 -11.76
N TYR A 102 6.41 -22.25 -12.55
CA TYR A 102 5.91 -23.52 -12.02
C TYR A 102 7.04 -24.37 -11.43
N ARG A 103 6.77 -24.93 -10.25
CA ARG A 103 7.63 -25.96 -9.63
C ARG A 103 6.79 -27.16 -9.19
N ASN A 104 7.29 -28.36 -9.46
CA ASN A 104 6.66 -29.58 -8.98
C ASN A 104 6.77 -29.69 -7.46
N PHE A 105 5.76 -30.30 -6.86
CA PHE A 105 5.69 -30.59 -5.41
C PHE A 105 6.62 -31.76 -5.01
N GLU A 106 7.83 -31.81 -5.50
CA GLU A 106 8.76 -32.91 -5.17
C GLU A 106 9.65 -32.65 -3.96
N ASN A 107 9.62 -31.43 -3.42
CA ASN A 107 10.50 -31.02 -2.34
C ASN A 107 9.77 -30.27 -1.24
N LEU A 108 10.18 -30.52 0.03
CA LEU A 108 9.73 -29.81 1.22
C LEU A 108 10.13 -28.29 1.23
N ASN A 109 10.80 -27.82 0.20
CA ASN A 109 11.30 -26.44 0.07
C ASN A 109 10.36 -25.54 -0.76
N THR A 110 9.08 -25.92 -0.88
CA THR A 110 8.10 -25.09 -1.61
C THR A 110 7.86 -23.76 -0.89
N VAL A 111 7.99 -22.69 -1.65
CA VAL A 111 7.72 -21.33 -1.14
C VAL A 111 6.21 -21.16 -0.96
N THR A 112 5.79 -20.76 0.25
CA THR A 112 4.37 -20.53 0.59
C THR A 112 4.05 -19.06 0.83
N ASN A 113 5.05 -18.24 1.07
CA ASN A 113 4.90 -16.79 1.21
C ASN A 113 6.15 -16.05 0.76
N ILE A 114 5.94 -14.84 0.25
CA ILE A 114 6.99 -13.88 -0.08
C ILE A 114 6.61 -12.52 0.48
N HIS A 115 7.60 -11.72 0.83
CA HIS A 115 7.45 -10.31 1.14
C HIS A 115 7.91 -9.49 -0.05
N ILE A 116 7.12 -8.52 -0.47
CA ILE A 116 7.54 -7.54 -1.48
C ILE A 116 8.72 -6.76 -0.93
N GLN A 117 9.85 -6.83 -1.63
CA GLN A 117 11.07 -6.15 -1.23
C GLN A 117 11.13 -4.73 -1.83
N PRO A 118 11.87 -3.79 -1.22
CA PRO A 118 12.04 -2.44 -1.77
C PRO A 118 12.57 -2.40 -3.21
N GLU A 119 13.41 -3.37 -3.59
CA GLU A 119 13.98 -3.51 -4.94
C GLU A 119 12.97 -3.96 -5.99
N ASP A 120 11.88 -4.64 -5.58
CA ASP A 120 10.82 -5.11 -6.46
C ASP A 120 9.81 -4.00 -6.79
N ILE A 121 9.87 -2.90 -6.03
CA ILE A 121 8.88 -1.84 -6.08
C ILE A 121 9.24 -0.81 -7.15
N GLN A 122 8.26 -0.51 -8.01
CA GLN A 122 8.26 0.67 -8.85
C GLN A 122 7.28 1.69 -8.27
N PRO A 123 7.73 2.90 -7.92
CA PRO A 123 6.83 3.93 -7.41
C PRO A 123 5.82 4.33 -8.49
N ILE A 124 4.55 4.48 -8.10
CA ILE A 124 3.53 5.09 -8.94
C ILE A 124 3.65 6.60 -8.72
N GLU A 125 4.44 7.26 -9.59
CA GLU A 125 4.59 8.71 -9.55
C GLU A 125 3.64 9.35 -10.56
N PHE A 126 2.87 10.31 -10.10
CA PHE A 126 2.14 11.22 -10.97
C PHE A 126 2.98 12.47 -11.16
N ASP A 127 3.07 12.98 -12.39
CA ASP A 127 3.90 14.13 -12.83
C ASP A 127 3.79 15.43 -12.00
N LYS A 128 2.94 15.47 -10.98
CA LYS A 128 2.71 16.64 -10.11
C LYS A 128 3.02 16.38 -8.63
N MET A 129 3.43 15.19 -8.25
CA MET A 129 3.80 14.92 -6.86
C MET A 129 5.30 15.15 -6.64
N VAL A 130 5.63 16.13 -5.83
CA VAL A 130 7.02 16.45 -5.44
C VAL A 130 7.64 15.30 -4.60
N PHE A 131 6.78 14.51 -3.93
CA PHE A 131 7.17 13.32 -3.16
C PHE A 131 6.24 12.17 -3.42
N SER A 132 6.81 10.98 -3.57
CA SER A 132 6.03 9.75 -3.63
C SER A 132 5.35 9.45 -2.29
N ASN A 133 4.23 8.72 -2.30
CA ASN A 133 3.58 8.28 -1.07
C ASN A 133 4.51 7.47 -0.15
N LEU A 134 5.47 6.75 -0.72
CA LEU A 134 6.46 6.00 0.04
C LEU A 134 7.40 6.94 0.80
N GLU A 135 7.85 8.04 0.20
CA GLU A 135 8.70 9.05 0.86
C GLU A 135 7.93 9.79 1.96
N LEU A 136 6.66 10.14 1.70
CA LEU A 136 5.80 10.74 2.72
C LEU A 136 5.61 9.80 3.92
N ARG A 137 5.41 8.49 3.68
CA ARG A 137 5.31 7.49 4.74
C ARG A 137 6.62 7.32 5.51
N LYS A 138 7.75 7.25 4.83
CA LYS A 138 9.07 7.19 5.49
C LYS A 138 9.27 8.40 6.40
N PHE A 139 8.99 9.59 5.89
CA PHE A 139 9.11 10.82 6.67
C PHE A 139 8.20 10.82 7.91
N ALA A 140 6.94 10.39 7.76
CA ALA A 140 6.02 10.29 8.89
C ALA A 140 6.46 9.23 9.92
N MET A 141 7.01 8.09 9.48
CA MET A 141 7.59 7.08 10.37
C MET A 141 8.81 7.63 11.13
N ASP A 142 9.65 8.41 10.47
CA ASP A 142 10.79 9.08 11.11
C ASP A 142 10.32 10.07 12.19
N ILE A 143 9.20 10.78 11.96
CA ILE A 143 8.58 11.66 12.95
C ILE A 143 8.14 10.84 14.18
N ILE A 144 7.42 9.74 13.98
CA ILE A 144 6.90 8.89 15.07
C ILE A 144 8.05 8.28 15.88
N GLN A 145 9.14 7.89 15.23
CA GLN A 145 10.31 7.31 15.91
C GLN A 145 11.12 8.34 16.71
N LYS A 146 11.00 9.63 16.38
CA LYS A 146 11.61 10.68 17.19
C LYS A 146 10.89 10.73 18.53
N LYS A 147 11.67 10.82 19.61
CA LYS A 147 11.08 11.05 20.94
C LYS A 147 10.27 12.35 20.90
N SER A 148 9.00 12.23 21.30
CA SER A 148 8.11 13.38 21.49
C SER A 148 8.82 14.47 22.28
N GLU A 149 8.77 15.70 21.79
CA GLU A 149 9.34 16.87 22.50
C GLU A 149 8.62 17.03 23.84
N LYS A 150 9.38 17.44 24.86
CA LYS A 150 8.83 17.61 26.22
C LYS A 150 7.75 18.69 26.30
N ASN A 151 7.71 19.62 25.35
CA ASN A 151 6.77 20.73 25.31
C ASN A 151 5.96 20.69 24.01
N PRO A 152 4.71 20.21 24.03
CA PRO A 152 3.83 20.24 22.87
C PRO A 152 3.48 21.71 22.51
N ILE A 153 3.26 21.98 21.23
CA ILE A 153 2.83 23.29 20.72
C ILE A 153 1.49 23.69 21.33
N ARG A 154 0.58 22.71 21.45
CA ARG A 154 -0.73 22.91 22.05
C ARG A 154 -1.19 21.66 22.77
N LYS A 155 -1.94 21.86 23.85
CA LYS A 155 -2.51 20.78 24.65
C LYS A 155 -3.91 21.16 25.08
N GLU A 156 -4.86 20.27 24.82
CA GLU A 156 -6.24 20.39 25.25
C GLU A 156 -6.63 19.17 26.10
N LYS A 157 -7.40 19.39 27.13
CA LYS A 157 -7.90 18.34 27.99
C LYS A 157 -9.40 18.48 28.15
N ASN A 158 -10.14 17.45 27.78
CA ASN A 158 -11.59 17.40 27.93
C ASN A 158 -12.00 15.98 28.30
N LEU A 159 -12.93 15.84 29.27
CA LEU A 159 -13.51 14.54 29.71
C LEU A 159 -12.47 13.41 29.89
N GLN A 160 -11.32 13.73 30.50
CA GLN A 160 -10.17 12.83 30.69
C GLN A 160 -9.47 12.39 29.39
N LEU A 161 -9.88 12.85 28.24
CA LEU A 161 -9.08 12.78 27.02
C LEU A 161 -8.10 13.95 26.99
N ASN A 162 -6.89 13.68 26.60
CA ASN A 162 -5.81 14.65 26.46
C ASN A 162 -5.30 14.60 25.03
N ILE A 163 -5.52 15.67 24.27
CA ILE A 163 -5.05 15.81 22.91
C ILE A 163 -3.89 16.79 22.90
N GLN A 164 -2.79 16.42 22.29
CA GLN A 164 -1.60 17.23 22.20
C GLN A 164 -1.16 17.33 20.75
N LEU A 165 -0.89 18.54 20.27
CA LEU A 165 -0.16 18.78 19.05
C LEU A 165 1.32 18.90 19.43
N ASN A 166 2.11 17.89 19.13
CA ASN A 166 3.53 17.84 19.49
C ASN A 166 4.34 18.74 18.58
N ASN A 167 4.14 18.61 17.27
CA ASN A 167 4.85 19.40 16.28
C ASN A 167 4.07 19.51 14.96
N VAL A 168 4.47 20.47 14.14
CA VAL A 168 3.99 20.69 12.77
C VAL A 168 5.21 20.73 11.87
N TYR A 169 5.27 19.84 10.89
CA TYR A 169 6.34 19.82 9.91
C TYR A 169 5.78 20.22 8.55
N VAL A 170 6.53 21.01 7.82
CA VAL A 170 6.19 21.42 6.45
C VAL A 170 7.26 20.88 5.52
N MET A 171 6.85 20.16 4.50
CA MET A 171 7.73 19.62 3.48
C MET A 171 7.07 19.82 2.12
N SER A 172 7.62 20.74 1.32
CA SER A 172 7.01 21.22 0.07
C SER A 172 5.53 21.61 0.29
N ASP A 173 4.61 20.97 -0.41
CA ASP A 173 3.16 21.27 -0.36
C ASP A 173 2.41 20.46 0.73
N TYR A 174 3.16 19.73 1.57
CA TYR A 174 2.59 18.85 2.59
C TYR A 174 2.82 19.41 4.00
N ILE A 175 1.78 19.25 4.83
CA ILE A 175 1.84 19.58 6.25
C ILE A 175 1.63 18.28 7.03
N PHE A 176 2.58 17.95 7.93
CA PHE A 176 2.49 16.81 8.82
C PHE A 176 2.19 17.30 10.24
N LEU A 177 1.16 16.74 10.84
CA LEU A 177 0.76 17.03 12.21
C LEU A 177 1.15 15.84 13.09
N ASP A 178 2.10 16.06 14.00
CA ASP A 178 2.44 15.08 15.03
C ASP A 178 1.53 15.32 16.24
N MET A 179 0.59 14.38 16.45
CA MET A 179 -0.42 14.47 17.49
C MET A 179 -0.37 13.27 18.44
N THR A 180 -0.63 13.50 19.71
CA THR A 180 -0.80 12.45 20.72
C THR A 180 -2.19 12.56 21.33
N VAL A 181 -2.94 11.48 21.29
CA VAL A 181 -4.21 11.34 21.99
C VAL A 181 -4.01 10.37 23.15
N LYS A 182 -4.29 10.81 24.37
CA LYS A 182 -4.17 10.01 25.59
C LYS A 182 -5.51 9.93 26.30
N ASN A 183 -6.01 8.72 26.44
CA ASN A 183 -7.18 8.43 27.26
C ASN A 183 -6.73 8.18 28.70
N ASN A 184 -7.17 9.02 29.62
CA ASN A 184 -6.93 8.87 31.07
C ASN A 184 -8.18 8.42 31.81
N SER A 185 -9.25 8.04 31.11
CA SER A 185 -10.46 7.48 31.70
C SER A 185 -10.35 5.97 31.90
N ASN A 186 -11.32 5.40 32.62
CA ASN A 186 -11.45 3.94 32.80
C ASN A 186 -12.23 3.25 31.67
N LEU A 187 -12.64 4.02 30.64
CA LEU A 187 -13.42 3.52 29.50
C LEU A 187 -12.54 3.47 28.27
N SER A 188 -12.71 2.43 27.44
CA SER A 188 -12.12 2.40 26.13
C SER A 188 -12.86 3.38 25.21
N TYR A 189 -12.11 4.10 24.38
CA TYR A 189 -12.63 4.95 23.32
C TYR A 189 -12.02 4.50 22.00
N ASP A 190 -12.88 4.23 21.04
CA ASP A 190 -12.49 4.07 19.65
C ASP A 190 -12.65 5.41 18.95
N ILE A 191 -11.66 5.82 18.19
CA ILE A 191 -11.69 7.06 17.41
C ILE A 191 -12.25 6.69 16.03
N ASP A 192 -13.51 7.05 15.79
CA ASP A 192 -14.17 6.76 14.52
C ASP A 192 -13.68 7.66 13.40
N ASP A 193 -13.43 8.95 13.70
CA ASP A 193 -13.05 9.94 12.69
C ASP A 193 -12.26 11.11 13.30
N LEU A 194 -11.34 11.66 12.50
CA LEU A 194 -10.60 12.88 12.78
C LEU A 194 -10.85 13.88 11.65
N LYS A 195 -11.59 14.94 11.96
CA LYS A 195 -11.87 16.00 11.01
C LYS A 195 -10.94 17.19 11.20
N PHE A 196 -10.38 17.65 10.12
CA PHE A 196 -9.52 18.83 10.08
C PHE A 196 -10.20 19.92 9.26
N SER A 197 -10.14 21.16 9.74
CA SER A 197 -10.64 22.32 9.00
C SER A 197 -9.68 23.49 9.11
N ILE A 198 -9.62 24.30 8.05
CA ILE A 198 -8.98 25.60 8.07
C ILE A 198 -10.06 26.64 8.25
N GLU A 199 -9.96 27.43 9.31
CA GLU A 199 -10.92 28.48 9.65
C GLU A 199 -10.24 29.84 9.75
N ASP A 200 -10.98 30.90 9.46
CA ASP A 200 -10.49 32.25 9.63
C ASP A 200 -10.18 32.56 11.11
N LYS A 201 -8.96 33.01 11.38
CA LYS A 201 -8.51 33.36 12.74
C LYS A 201 -9.32 34.49 13.36
N ILE A 202 -9.86 35.40 12.56
CA ILE A 202 -10.61 36.56 12.98
C ILE A 202 -12.06 36.43 12.52
N ILE A 203 -12.96 36.29 13.47
CA ILE A 203 -14.39 36.23 13.21
C ILE A 203 -14.92 37.68 13.15
N TYR A 204 -15.24 38.17 11.96
CA TYR A 204 -15.97 39.41 11.79
C TYR A 204 -17.49 39.15 11.89
N LYS A 205 -18.18 39.85 12.77
CA LYS A 205 -19.63 39.65 13.01
C LYS A 205 -20.56 39.86 11.79
N ALA A 206 -20.02 40.31 10.66
CA ALA A 206 -20.78 40.66 9.46
C ALA A 206 -20.43 39.87 8.20
N THR A 207 -19.51 38.90 8.27
CA THR A 207 -19.08 38.07 7.12
C THR A 207 -19.26 36.59 7.40
N ASN A 208 -19.62 35.84 6.38
CA ASN A 208 -19.63 34.38 6.46
C ASN A 208 -18.23 33.90 6.80
N ASN A 209 -18.07 33.22 7.94
CA ASN A 209 -16.85 32.51 8.28
C ASN A 209 -16.67 31.38 7.27
N GLN A 210 -15.56 31.37 6.56
CA GLN A 210 -15.22 30.26 5.70
C GLN A 210 -14.51 29.18 6.52
N SER A 211 -15.07 27.99 6.52
CA SER A 211 -14.43 26.78 7.03
C SER A 211 -14.20 25.85 5.84
N ILE A 212 -12.95 25.51 5.59
CA ILE A 212 -12.56 24.57 4.53
C ILE A 212 -12.19 23.26 5.20
N GLU A 213 -12.99 22.22 4.96
CA GLU A 213 -12.69 20.87 5.45
C GLU A 213 -11.49 20.30 4.69
N MET A 214 -10.54 19.73 5.42
CA MET A 214 -9.33 19.12 4.90
C MET A 214 -9.38 17.61 5.13
N THR A 215 -9.21 16.85 4.07
CA THR A 215 -9.08 15.39 4.17
C THR A 215 -7.60 15.03 4.26
N PRO A 216 -7.16 14.30 5.30
CA PRO A 216 -5.79 13.80 5.36
C PRO A 216 -5.50 12.90 4.16
N ILE A 217 -4.37 13.12 3.50
CA ILE A 217 -3.92 12.27 2.38
C ILE A 217 -3.53 10.90 2.92
N PHE A 218 -3.04 10.87 4.17
CA PHE A 218 -2.62 9.65 4.79
C PHE A 218 -2.55 9.80 6.34
N GLN A 219 -2.74 8.68 7.04
CA GLN A 219 -2.66 8.58 8.51
C GLN A 219 -1.81 7.35 8.88
N LEU A 220 -1.02 7.45 9.95
CA LEU A 220 -0.25 6.38 10.56
C LEU A 220 -0.72 6.09 11.98
#